data_444d284cda9c68ef8eb29bdc2b7a03a4
#
_entry.id   444d284cda9c68ef8eb29bdc2b7a03a4
#
_cell.length_a   1.000
_cell.length_b   1.000
_cell.length_c   1.000
_cell.angle_alpha   90.00
_cell.angle_beta   90.00
_cell.angle_gamma   90.00
#
_symmetry.space_group_name_H-M   'P 1'
#
loop_
_entity.id
_entity.type
_entity.pdbx_description
1 polymer ?
#
loop_
_entity_poly.entity_id
_entity_poly.type
_entity_poly.pdbx_seq_one_letter_code
_entity_poly.pdbx_strand_id
1 'polypeptide(L)'
;EAGKDFGVEVMGDNLGCPDMVAGAKRLEELGCDYVIHHIGYDERRGIAAQGFSMPSPLDQLKEVVAAVNIPVQAVGGLSLEQAIRCPEYGAPLVVLGAPLTIDADSFKTADGDLEASLRLICNQIHAHKEVK
;
A
#
# COMPACT_ATOMS: atom_id res chain seq x y z
N GLU A 1 -7.36 21.35 -4.10
CA GLU A 1 -7.04 22.74 -4.55
C GLU A 1 -5.72 23.22 -3.96
N ALA A 2 -5.54 23.24 -2.61
CA ALA A 2 -4.33 23.77 -1.98
C ALA A 2 -3.02 23.12 -2.50
N GLY A 3 -3.00 21.79 -2.71
CA GLY A 3 -1.83 21.11 -3.25
C GLY A 3 -1.40 21.66 -4.61
N LYS A 4 -2.37 21.90 -5.51
CA LYS A 4 -2.11 22.47 -6.83
C LYS A 4 -1.61 23.91 -6.76
N ASP A 5 -2.16 24.71 -5.84
CA ASP A 5 -1.75 26.10 -5.65
C ASP A 5 -0.30 26.23 -5.18
N PHE A 6 0.20 25.22 -4.45
CA PHE A 6 1.57 25.16 -3.97
C PHE A 6 2.49 24.24 -4.78
N GLY A 7 1.99 23.64 -5.86
CA GLY A 7 2.79 22.77 -6.73
C GLY A 7 3.27 21.47 -6.05
N VAL A 8 2.49 20.94 -5.11
CA VAL A 8 2.77 19.67 -4.43
C VAL A 8 1.80 18.59 -4.91
N GLU A 9 2.29 17.36 -5.00
CA GLU A 9 1.48 16.20 -5.30
C GLU A 9 0.62 15.79 -4.10
N VAL A 10 -0.59 15.35 -4.36
CA VAL A 10 -1.56 14.96 -3.33
C VAL A 10 -1.88 13.48 -3.45
N MET A 11 -1.68 12.75 -2.38
CA MET A 11 -2.07 11.34 -2.27
C MET A 11 -3.38 11.23 -1.51
N GLY A 12 -4.38 10.61 -2.12
CA GLY A 12 -5.68 10.34 -1.50
C GLY A 12 -5.76 8.93 -0.95
N ASP A 13 -6.18 8.78 0.30
CA ASP A 13 -6.30 7.49 0.97
C ASP A 13 -7.75 7.00 0.97
N ASN A 14 -8.00 5.77 0.51
CA ASN A 14 -9.33 5.16 0.49
C ASN A 14 -9.64 4.33 1.75
N LEU A 15 -8.83 4.46 2.81
CA LEU A 15 -9.02 3.77 4.10
C LEU A 15 -10.46 3.93 4.60
N GLY A 16 -11.09 2.81 4.93
CA GLY A 16 -12.43 2.78 5.47
C GLY A 16 -13.54 3.05 4.45
N CYS A 17 -13.24 3.17 3.16
CA CYS A 17 -14.27 3.22 2.13
C CYS A 17 -14.99 1.85 2.06
N PRO A 18 -16.33 1.81 2.07
CA PRO A 18 -17.07 0.56 1.94
C PRO A 18 -16.92 -0.07 0.54
N ASP A 19 -16.61 0.73 -0.46
CA ASP A 19 -16.27 0.32 -1.82
C ASP A 19 -14.94 0.96 -2.21
N MET A 20 -13.88 0.17 -2.21
CA MET A 20 -12.52 0.63 -2.47
C MET A 20 -12.34 1.15 -3.91
N VAL A 21 -13.05 0.55 -4.87
CA VAL A 21 -13.00 0.95 -6.28
C VAL A 21 -13.69 2.29 -6.48
N ALA A 22 -14.89 2.46 -5.92
CA ALA A 22 -15.60 3.74 -5.97
C ALA A 22 -14.83 4.83 -5.22
N GLY A 23 -14.22 4.51 -4.09
CA GLY A 23 -13.35 5.42 -3.33
C GLY A 23 -12.17 5.91 -4.16
N ALA A 24 -11.48 5.00 -4.84
CA ALA A 24 -10.35 5.34 -5.70
C ALA A 24 -10.74 6.27 -6.85
N LYS A 25 -11.84 5.97 -7.57
CA LYS A 25 -12.37 6.86 -8.62
C LYS A 25 -12.69 8.25 -8.08
N ARG A 26 -13.30 8.29 -6.89
CA ARG A 26 -13.64 9.58 -6.27
C ARG A 26 -12.41 10.41 -5.94
N LEU A 27 -11.32 9.79 -5.48
CA LEU A 27 -10.06 10.48 -5.22
C LEU A 27 -9.44 11.04 -6.50
N GLU A 28 -9.45 10.28 -7.59
CA GLU A 28 -9.01 10.77 -8.91
C GLU A 28 -9.85 11.95 -9.40
N GLU A 29 -11.18 11.87 -9.30
CA GLU A 29 -12.09 12.96 -9.64
C GLU A 29 -11.84 14.24 -8.82
N LEU A 30 -11.45 14.10 -7.56
CA LEU A 30 -11.08 15.20 -6.68
C LEU A 30 -9.72 15.82 -7.04
N GLY A 31 -8.98 15.20 -7.97
CA GLY A 31 -7.72 15.69 -8.49
C GLY A 31 -6.52 15.29 -7.63
N CYS A 32 -6.59 14.16 -6.94
CA CYS A 32 -5.41 13.53 -6.35
C CYS A 32 -4.47 13.05 -7.46
N ASP A 33 -3.18 13.07 -7.17
CA ASP A 33 -2.12 12.60 -8.07
C ASP A 33 -1.82 11.11 -7.87
N TYR A 34 -2.18 10.57 -6.71
CA TYR A 34 -2.03 9.16 -6.34
C TYR A 34 -3.23 8.68 -5.52
N VAL A 35 -3.54 7.39 -5.62
CA VAL A 35 -4.47 6.69 -4.72
C VAL A 35 -3.66 5.83 -3.76
N ILE A 36 -3.95 5.92 -2.47
CA ILE A 36 -3.49 4.97 -1.46
C ILE A 36 -4.61 3.94 -1.27
N HIS A 37 -4.37 2.70 -1.73
CA HIS A 37 -5.25 1.56 -1.46
C HIS A 37 -4.85 0.94 -0.12
N HIS A 38 -5.67 1.18 0.89
CA HIS A 38 -5.30 0.94 2.28
C HIS A 38 -6.32 0.07 3.02
N ILE A 39 -5.86 -1.08 3.50
CA ILE A 39 -6.63 -1.92 4.44
C ILE A 39 -6.12 -1.67 5.85
N GLY A 40 -6.96 -1.07 6.69
CA GLY A 40 -6.61 -0.64 8.04
C GLY A 40 -6.23 -1.80 8.97
N TYR A 41 -5.40 -1.51 9.96
CA TYR A 41 -5.00 -2.47 10.98
C TYR A 41 -6.20 -3.00 11.78
N ASP A 42 -7.07 -2.10 12.24
CA ASP A 42 -8.24 -2.46 13.04
C ASP A 42 -9.26 -3.27 12.23
N GLU A 43 -9.45 -2.92 10.95
CA GLU A 43 -10.29 -3.67 10.04
C GLU A 43 -9.78 -5.10 9.86
N ARG A 44 -8.49 -5.27 9.58
CA ARG A 44 -7.86 -6.59 9.42
C ARG A 44 -8.01 -7.43 10.67
N ARG A 45 -7.76 -6.87 11.84
CA ARG A 45 -7.91 -7.57 13.13
C ARG A 45 -9.36 -7.86 13.46
N GLY A 46 -10.27 -6.93 13.20
CA GLY A 46 -11.70 -7.11 13.42
C GLY A 46 -12.28 -8.27 12.61
N ILE A 47 -11.89 -8.38 11.34
CA ILE A 47 -12.31 -9.48 10.46
C ILE A 47 -11.69 -10.81 10.92
N ALA A 48 -10.41 -10.83 11.25
CA ALA A 48 -9.74 -12.03 11.76
C ALA A 48 -10.32 -12.52 13.10
N ALA A 49 -10.71 -11.58 13.98
CA ALA A 49 -11.35 -11.92 15.25
C ALA A 49 -12.74 -12.58 15.08
N GLN A 50 -13.38 -12.39 13.92
CA GLN A 50 -14.64 -13.07 13.56
C GLN A 50 -14.41 -14.44 12.93
N GLY A 51 -13.17 -14.91 12.82
CA GLY A 51 -12.82 -16.21 12.25
C GLY A 51 -12.65 -16.22 10.73
N PHE A 52 -12.63 -15.06 10.08
CA PHE A 52 -12.37 -14.95 8.65
C PHE A 52 -10.87 -14.78 8.36
N SER A 53 -10.48 -15.02 7.12
CA SER A 53 -9.13 -14.74 6.66
C SER A 53 -8.83 -13.25 6.81
N MET A 54 -7.62 -12.92 7.26
CA MET A 54 -7.19 -11.53 7.38
C MET A 54 -7.10 -10.90 5.98
N PRO A 55 -7.81 -9.78 5.73
CA PRO A 55 -7.75 -9.11 4.44
C PRO A 55 -6.34 -8.61 4.11
N SER A 56 -6.01 -8.64 2.84
CA SER A 56 -4.76 -8.10 2.30
C SER A 56 -5.05 -6.98 1.29
N PRO A 57 -4.20 -5.95 1.20
CA PRO A 57 -4.32 -4.97 0.13
C PRO A 57 -4.28 -5.58 -1.27
N LEU A 58 -3.74 -6.78 -1.45
CA LEU A 58 -3.72 -7.47 -2.73
C LEU A 58 -5.10 -7.96 -3.19
N ASP A 59 -6.05 -8.15 -2.27
CA ASP A 59 -7.34 -8.78 -2.57
C ASP A 59 -8.15 -8.01 -3.61
N GLN A 60 -8.10 -6.69 -3.62
CA GLN A 60 -8.81 -5.81 -4.56
C GLN A 60 -7.87 -4.90 -5.36
N LEU A 61 -6.56 -5.10 -5.28
CA LEU A 61 -5.58 -4.19 -5.85
C LEU A 61 -5.73 -4.05 -7.37
N LYS A 62 -5.94 -5.15 -8.08
CA LYS A 62 -6.11 -5.14 -9.55
C LYS A 62 -7.34 -4.37 -9.99
N GLU A 63 -8.44 -4.52 -9.28
CA GLU A 63 -9.69 -3.83 -9.55
C GLU A 63 -9.54 -2.33 -9.31
N VAL A 64 -8.88 -1.95 -8.22
CA VAL A 64 -8.59 -0.54 -7.91
C VAL A 64 -7.66 0.07 -8.96
N VAL A 65 -6.57 -0.61 -9.31
CA VAL A 65 -5.64 -0.15 -10.36
C VAL A 65 -6.35 0.01 -11.71
N ALA A 66 -7.19 -0.95 -12.09
CA ALA A 66 -7.93 -0.89 -13.35
C ALA A 66 -8.99 0.22 -13.39
N ALA A 67 -9.38 0.75 -12.24
CA ALA A 67 -10.46 1.72 -12.12
C ALA A 67 -10.01 3.19 -12.24
N VAL A 68 -8.70 3.46 -12.14
CA VAL A 68 -8.11 4.81 -12.14
C VAL A 68 -6.96 4.90 -13.13
N ASN A 69 -6.64 6.13 -13.55
CA ASN A 69 -5.50 6.40 -14.45
C ASN A 69 -4.27 6.93 -13.70
N ILE A 70 -4.43 7.26 -12.43
CA ILE A 70 -3.33 7.73 -11.56
C ILE A 70 -2.69 6.55 -10.83
N PRO A 71 -1.40 6.64 -10.45
CA PRO A 71 -0.71 5.54 -9.77
C PRO A 71 -1.36 5.17 -8.45
N VAL A 72 -1.34 3.86 -8.14
CA VAL A 72 -1.87 3.31 -6.89
C VAL A 72 -0.72 2.85 -5.99
N GLN A 73 -0.79 3.21 -4.72
CA GLN A 73 0.08 2.73 -3.66
C GLN A 73 -0.66 1.67 -2.83
N ALA A 74 -0.04 0.51 -2.61
CA ALA A 74 -0.59 -0.53 -1.76
C ALA A 74 -0.09 -0.39 -0.30
N VAL A 75 -1.03 -0.39 0.65
CA VAL A 75 -0.78 -0.21 2.09
C VAL A 75 -1.65 -1.13 2.92
N GLY A 76 -1.12 -1.68 4.02
CA GLY A 76 -1.91 -2.40 5.00
C GLY A 76 -1.36 -3.79 5.36
N GLY A 77 -0.25 -3.85 6.07
CA GLY A 77 0.33 -5.08 6.61
C GLY A 77 0.83 -6.04 5.53
N LEU A 78 1.37 -5.51 4.45
CA LEU A 78 2.04 -6.30 3.42
C LEU A 78 3.22 -7.06 3.99
N SER A 79 3.29 -8.36 3.72
CA SER A 79 4.54 -9.10 3.87
C SER A 79 5.52 -8.68 2.76
N LEU A 80 6.81 -8.99 2.96
CA LEU A 80 7.81 -8.73 1.93
C LEU A 80 7.46 -9.43 0.60
N GLU A 81 7.01 -10.68 0.65
CA GLU A 81 6.58 -11.43 -0.53
C GLU A 81 5.42 -10.73 -1.25
N GLN A 82 4.42 -10.26 -0.50
CA GLN A 82 3.31 -9.52 -1.07
C GLN A 82 3.75 -8.18 -1.68
N ALA A 83 4.62 -7.44 -1.00
CA ALA A 83 5.14 -6.16 -1.47
C ALA A 83 5.92 -6.29 -2.79
N ILE A 84 6.77 -7.32 -2.91
CA ILE A 84 7.52 -7.61 -4.14
C ILE A 84 6.57 -7.85 -5.33
N ARG A 85 5.38 -8.38 -5.07
CA ARG A 85 4.39 -8.70 -6.12
C ARG A 85 3.47 -7.52 -6.47
N CYS A 86 3.42 -6.44 -5.70
CA CYS A 86 2.54 -5.31 -5.99
C CYS A 86 2.68 -4.76 -7.43
N PRO A 87 3.89 -4.65 -8.02
CA PRO A 87 4.03 -4.24 -9.42
C PRO A 87 3.34 -5.17 -10.42
N GLU A 88 3.23 -6.47 -10.14
CA GLU A 88 2.49 -7.42 -10.98
C GLU A 88 0.99 -7.12 -11.05
N TYR A 89 0.49 -6.42 -10.03
CA TYR A 89 -0.90 -5.97 -9.93
C TYR A 89 -1.09 -4.56 -10.50
N GLY A 90 -0.01 -3.91 -10.97
CA GLY A 90 -0.01 -2.57 -11.51
C GLY A 90 0.14 -1.46 -10.47
N ALA A 91 0.50 -1.78 -9.23
CA ALA A 91 0.77 -0.81 -8.18
C ALA A 91 2.29 -0.57 -8.05
N PRO A 92 2.80 0.58 -8.53
CA PRO A 92 4.24 0.85 -8.54
C PRO A 92 4.78 1.26 -7.17
N LEU A 93 3.91 1.58 -6.22
CA LEU A 93 4.28 2.08 -4.91
C LEU A 93 3.75 1.15 -3.81
N VAL A 94 4.58 0.91 -2.80
CA VAL A 94 4.21 0.08 -1.64
C VAL A 94 4.66 0.73 -0.34
N VAL A 95 3.90 0.49 0.74
CA VAL A 95 4.33 0.83 2.09
C VAL A 95 4.58 -0.45 2.86
N LEU A 96 5.80 -0.59 3.33
CA LEU A 96 6.22 -1.64 4.24
C LEU A 96 6.35 -1.07 5.63
N GLY A 97 5.44 -1.49 6.51
CA GLY A 97 5.55 -1.24 7.94
C GLY A 97 6.34 -2.37 8.61
N ALA A 98 5.99 -2.69 9.83
CA ALA A 98 6.51 -3.91 10.46
C ALA A 98 6.06 -5.16 9.66
N PRO A 99 6.88 -6.19 9.58
CA PRO A 99 8.09 -6.49 10.36
C PRO A 99 9.34 -6.51 9.47
N LEU A 100 9.97 -5.39 9.31
CA LEU A 100 11.22 -5.33 8.56
C LEU A 100 12.43 -5.37 9.50
N THR A 101 12.55 -6.32 10.40
CA THR A 101 13.59 -6.28 11.43
C THR A 101 13.41 -5.17 12.47
N ILE A 102 12.31 -4.44 12.41
CA ILE A 102 11.90 -3.45 13.40
C ILE A 102 10.69 -4.03 14.13
N ASP A 103 10.78 -4.16 15.43
CA ASP A 103 9.62 -4.48 16.26
C ASP A 103 8.68 -3.26 16.25
N ALA A 104 7.56 -3.39 15.57
CA ALA A 104 6.58 -2.33 15.40
C ALA A 104 6.00 -1.84 16.73
N ASP A 105 5.95 -2.70 17.73
CA ASP A 105 5.37 -2.37 19.04
C ASP A 105 6.36 -1.62 19.93
N SER A 106 7.66 -1.72 19.68
CA SER A 106 8.68 -1.11 20.53
C SER A 106 9.47 0.02 19.90
N PHE A 107 9.35 0.25 18.59
CA PHE A 107 10.23 1.16 17.83
C PHE A 107 11.72 0.91 18.11
N LYS A 108 12.04 -0.26 18.61
CA LYS A 108 13.42 -0.68 18.83
C LYS A 108 13.91 -1.31 17.55
N THR A 109 15.10 -0.90 17.14
CA THR A 109 15.82 -1.63 16.10
C THR A 109 15.96 -3.06 16.55
N ALA A 110 15.38 -3.99 15.78
CA ALA A 110 15.74 -5.38 15.92
C ALA A 110 17.26 -5.52 15.71
N ASP A 111 17.85 -6.55 16.29
CA ASP A 111 19.25 -6.87 16.07
C ASP A 111 19.48 -7.08 14.57
N GLY A 112 20.13 -6.11 13.91
CA GLY A 112 20.38 -6.18 12.48
C GLY A 112 20.79 -4.84 11.86
N ASP A 113 21.34 -4.93 10.67
CA ASP A 113 21.67 -3.77 9.86
C ASP A 113 20.42 -3.33 9.08
N LEU A 114 19.78 -2.26 9.54
CA LEU A 114 18.58 -1.69 8.92
C LEU A 114 18.87 -1.25 7.48
N GLU A 115 20.04 -0.65 7.22
CA GLU A 115 20.41 -0.21 5.88
C GLU A 115 20.52 -1.40 4.92
N ALA A 116 21.20 -2.47 5.33
CA ALA A 116 21.33 -3.67 4.52
C ALA A 116 19.97 -4.31 4.25
N SER A 117 19.08 -4.35 5.23
CA SER A 117 17.71 -4.85 5.08
C SER A 117 16.90 -4.02 4.09
N LEU A 118 16.91 -2.69 4.21
CA LEU A 118 16.21 -1.79 3.30
C LEU A 118 16.76 -1.90 1.86
N ARG A 119 18.09 -1.96 1.69
CA ARG A 119 18.70 -2.16 0.38
C ARG A 119 18.28 -3.47 -0.27
N LEU A 120 18.27 -4.55 0.50
CA LEU A 120 17.82 -5.86 0.02
C LEU A 120 16.37 -5.80 -0.49
N ILE A 121 15.48 -5.23 0.31
CA ILE A 121 14.07 -5.10 -0.02
C ILE A 121 13.85 -4.23 -1.26
N CYS A 122 14.46 -3.05 -1.30
CA CYS A 122 14.38 -2.18 -2.47
C CYS A 122 14.89 -2.88 -3.74
N ASN A 123 16.01 -3.57 -3.66
CA ASN A 123 16.56 -4.31 -4.79
C ASN A 123 15.61 -5.43 -5.27
N GLN A 124 14.95 -6.13 -4.34
CA GLN A 124 13.97 -7.16 -4.70
C GLN A 124 12.73 -6.58 -5.37
N ILE A 125 12.20 -5.47 -4.85
CA ILE A 125 11.04 -4.79 -5.45
C ILE A 125 11.39 -4.24 -6.84
N HIS A 126 12.53 -3.58 -6.98
CA HIS A 126 12.97 -3.00 -8.25
C HIS A 126 13.39 -4.05 -9.30
N ALA A 127 13.77 -5.25 -8.86
CA ALA A 127 14.07 -6.36 -9.78
C ALA A 127 12.82 -7.00 -10.39
N HIS A 128 11.66 -6.82 -9.77
CA HIS A 128 10.38 -7.27 -10.32
C HIS A 128 10.03 -6.39 -11.53
N LYS A 129 10.03 -6.99 -12.70
CA LYS A 129 9.60 -6.30 -13.91
C LYS A 129 8.09 -6.14 -13.89
N GLU A 130 7.63 -4.94 -14.20
CA GLU A 130 6.23 -4.71 -14.52
C GLU A 130 5.79 -5.70 -15.59
N VAL A 131 4.77 -6.47 -15.30
CA VAL A 131 4.07 -7.25 -16.33
C VAL A 131 3.22 -6.25 -17.09
N LYS A 132 3.69 -5.84 -18.26
CA LYS A 132 2.94 -5.00 -19.18
C LYS A 132 1.79 -5.79 -19.79
#